data_e6529f011329664baa76eeee04ebd356
#
_entry.id   e6529f011329664baa76eeee04ebd356
#
_cell.length_a   1.000
_cell.length_b   1.000
_cell.length_c   1.000
_cell.angle_alpha   90.00
_cell.angle_beta   90.00
_cell.angle_gamma   90.00
#
_symmetry.space_group_name_H-M   'P 1'
#
loop_
_entity.id
_entity.type
_entity.pdbx_description
1 polymer ?
#
loop_
_entity_poly.entity_id
_entity_poly.type
_entity_poly.pdbx_seq_one_letter_code
_entity_poly.pdbx_strand_id
1 'polypeptide(L)'
;MAQYGQALNTWRALLHRPEIFEAYFPYLRAVVGPGTVSGRLKDLAAITVAIANRCRYSASHRVRSGSANGIQPEELDALAAGRLDGFNAEERLAIRYARDLTLAPPRTPFADNAQAVDPDLLAELADAFDEPQIVELTASIALWNALTRFHRVMGLPLDMPAPPPAIDAVL
;
A
#
# COMPACT_ATOMS: atom_id res chain seq x y z
N MET A 1 15.69 5.15 -12.06
CA MET A 1 15.57 4.20 -13.18
C MET A 1 16.44 2.96 -13.01
N ALA A 2 17.59 3.06 -12.34
CA ALA A 2 18.52 1.92 -12.21
C ALA A 2 17.96 0.67 -11.50
N GLN A 3 16.99 0.82 -10.63
CA GLN A 3 16.46 -0.30 -9.81
C GLN A 3 15.63 -1.33 -10.61
N TYR A 4 15.06 -0.94 -11.76
CA TYR A 4 14.15 -1.81 -12.53
C TYR A 4 14.66 -2.12 -13.95
N GLY A 5 15.80 -1.58 -14.36
CA GLY A 5 16.37 -1.79 -15.70
C GLY A 5 15.55 -1.24 -16.87
N GLN A 6 14.30 -0.88 -16.63
CA GLN A 6 13.38 -0.32 -17.64
C GLN A 6 12.40 0.69 -17.00
N ALA A 7 11.79 1.53 -17.84
CA ALA A 7 10.73 2.41 -17.40
C ALA A 7 9.45 1.61 -17.12
N LEU A 8 8.90 1.74 -15.91
CA LEU A 8 7.67 1.06 -15.52
C LEU A 8 6.47 1.58 -16.33
N ASN A 9 5.48 0.74 -16.56
CA ASN A 9 4.25 1.11 -17.29
C ASN A 9 3.49 2.24 -16.60
N THR A 10 3.51 2.32 -15.28
CA THR A 10 3.00 3.48 -14.53
C THR A 10 3.70 4.78 -14.96
N TRP A 11 5.01 4.76 -15.08
CA TRP A 11 5.76 5.96 -15.48
C TRP A 11 5.49 6.35 -16.92
N ARG A 12 5.39 5.36 -17.83
CA ARG A 12 5.01 5.60 -19.23
C ARG A 12 3.63 6.25 -19.33
N ALA A 13 2.67 5.75 -18.55
CA ALA A 13 1.33 6.33 -18.51
C ALA A 13 1.33 7.77 -17.96
N LEU A 14 2.05 8.02 -16.85
CA LEU A 14 2.15 9.37 -16.27
C LEU A 14 2.90 10.36 -17.18
N LEU A 15 3.85 9.90 -17.98
CA LEU A 15 4.61 10.74 -18.91
C LEU A 15 3.78 11.29 -20.09
N HIS A 16 2.54 10.84 -20.29
CA HIS A 16 1.59 11.55 -21.16
C HIS A 16 1.20 12.93 -20.62
N ARG A 17 1.46 13.17 -19.32
CA ARG A 17 1.36 14.47 -18.65
C ARG A 17 2.63 14.68 -17.81
N PRO A 18 3.73 15.17 -18.43
CA PRO A 18 5.05 15.27 -17.80
C PRO A 18 5.04 16.03 -16.49
N GLU A 19 4.28 17.10 -16.38
CA GLU A 19 4.13 17.91 -15.18
C GLU A 19 3.52 17.14 -14.01
N ILE A 20 2.65 16.15 -14.28
CA ILE A 20 2.13 15.25 -13.24
C ILE A 20 3.23 14.29 -12.79
N PHE A 21 3.99 13.73 -13.71
CA PHE A 21 5.10 12.83 -13.40
C PHE A 21 6.18 13.54 -12.58
N GLU A 22 6.53 14.77 -12.94
CA GLU A 22 7.54 15.58 -12.24
C GLU A 22 7.13 15.88 -10.80
N ALA A 23 5.84 16.17 -10.55
CA ALA A 23 5.31 16.39 -9.20
C ALA A 23 5.18 15.08 -8.41
N TYR A 24 4.76 14.00 -9.06
CA TYR A 24 4.52 12.69 -8.44
C TYR A 24 5.80 12.00 -8.01
N PHE A 25 6.84 12.03 -8.83
CA PHE A 25 8.03 11.20 -8.60
C PHE A 25 8.80 11.54 -7.33
N PRO A 26 9.04 12.83 -6.98
CA PRO A 26 9.61 13.20 -5.67
C PRO A 26 8.75 12.76 -4.49
N TYR A 27 7.42 12.92 -4.60
CA TYR A 27 6.48 12.47 -3.56
C TYR A 27 6.52 10.95 -3.36
N LEU A 28 6.48 10.18 -4.45
CA LEU A 28 6.63 8.73 -4.40
C LEU A 28 7.91 8.33 -3.66
N ARG A 29 9.04 8.96 -3.99
CA ARG A 29 10.33 8.66 -3.37
C ARG A 29 10.37 9.01 -1.89
N ALA A 30 9.76 10.11 -1.50
CA ALA A 30 9.68 10.52 -0.09
C ALA A 30 8.85 9.53 0.73
N VAL A 31 7.75 9.03 0.18
CA VAL A 31 6.82 8.13 0.89
C VAL A 31 7.31 6.68 0.90
N VAL A 32 7.78 6.16 -0.23
CA VAL A 32 8.15 4.74 -0.38
C VAL A 32 9.61 4.47 0.00
N GLY A 33 10.46 5.49 -0.04
CA GLY A 33 11.87 5.39 0.30
C GLY A 33 12.12 5.15 1.80
N PRO A 34 13.39 5.11 2.22
CA PRO A 34 13.75 5.03 3.63
C PRO A 34 13.16 6.20 4.42
N GLY A 35 12.62 5.91 5.61
CA GLY A 35 11.98 6.89 6.49
C GLY A 35 11.91 6.38 7.92
N THR A 36 10.92 6.83 8.67
CA THR A 36 10.69 6.42 10.07
C THR A 36 9.99 5.07 10.18
N VAL A 37 9.26 4.66 9.13
CA VAL A 37 8.58 3.37 9.04
C VAL A 37 9.42 2.38 8.23
N SER A 38 9.56 1.15 8.71
CA SER A 38 10.33 0.13 8.01
C SER A 38 9.76 -0.19 6.62
N GLY A 39 10.62 -0.55 5.66
CA GLY A 39 10.20 -0.95 4.33
C GLY A 39 9.24 -2.14 4.36
N ARG A 40 9.47 -3.10 5.27
CA ARG A 40 8.60 -4.26 5.47
C ARG A 40 7.18 -3.83 5.89
N LEU A 41 7.05 -2.93 6.85
CA LEU A 41 5.75 -2.46 7.32
C LEU A 41 4.99 -1.71 6.22
N LYS A 42 5.69 -0.85 5.46
CA LYS A 42 5.13 -0.16 4.29
C LYS A 42 4.66 -1.13 3.20
N ASP A 43 5.41 -2.20 2.95
CA ASP A 43 5.03 -3.20 1.95
C ASP A 43 3.83 -4.05 2.40
N LEU A 44 3.74 -4.44 3.68
CA LEU A 44 2.55 -5.11 4.23
C LEU A 44 1.29 -4.26 4.06
N ALA A 45 1.36 -2.98 4.41
CA ALA A 45 0.27 -2.04 4.21
C ALA A 45 -0.09 -1.89 2.71
N ALA A 46 0.91 -1.74 1.84
CA ALA A 46 0.70 -1.56 0.40
C ALA A 46 0.13 -2.81 -0.30
N ILE A 47 0.56 -4.02 0.09
CA ILE A 47 -0.01 -5.28 -0.39
C ILE A 47 -1.48 -5.38 0.05
N THR A 48 -1.78 -5.03 1.30
CA THR A 48 -3.15 -4.99 1.82
C THR A 48 -4.04 -4.04 1.00
N VAL A 49 -3.56 -2.84 0.68
CA VAL A 49 -4.27 -1.90 -0.20
C VAL A 49 -4.47 -2.49 -1.60
N ALA A 50 -3.46 -3.16 -2.15
CA ALA A 50 -3.55 -3.76 -3.48
C ALA A 50 -4.60 -4.88 -3.53
N ILE A 51 -4.67 -5.72 -2.48
CA ILE A 51 -5.69 -6.76 -2.31
C ILE A 51 -7.08 -6.10 -2.19
N ALA A 52 -7.25 -5.15 -1.27
CA ALA A 52 -8.53 -4.50 -1.02
C ALA A 52 -9.09 -3.79 -2.27
N ASN A 53 -8.22 -3.16 -3.06
CA ASN A 53 -8.57 -2.50 -4.32
C ASN A 53 -8.52 -3.43 -5.55
N ARG A 54 -8.22 -4.72 -5.38
CA ARG A 54 -8.11 -5.73 -6.46
C ARG A 54 -7.22 -5.26 -7.60
N CYS A 55 -6.02 -4.79 -7.27
CA CYS A 55 -5.08 -4.25 -8.25
C CYS A 55 -3.88 -5.17 -8.47
N ARG A 56 -3.96 -6.01 -9.48
CA ARG A 56 -2.93 -6.99 -9.83
C ARG A 56 -1.57 -6.35 -10.12
N TYR A 57 -1.57 -5.19 -10.79
CA TYR A 57 -0.35 -4.44 -11.08
C TYR A 57 0.37 -4.01 -9.81
N SER A 58 -0.34 -3.37 -8.88
CA SER A 58 0.26 -2.95 -7.60
C SER A 58 0.69 -4.14 -6.75
N ALA A 59 -0.11 -5.22 -6.72
CA ALA A 59 0.23 -6.43 -6.00
C ALA A 59 1.55 -7.05 -6.50
N SER A 60 1.74 -7.17 -7.82
CA SER A 60 2.98 -7.71 -8.39
C SER A 60 4.22 -6.92 -7.98
N HIS A 61 4.12 -5.59 -7.97
CA HIS A 61 5.20 -4.70 -7.53
C HIS A 61 5.47 -4.80 -6.03
N ARG A 62 4.41 -4.80 -5.20
CA ARG A 62 4.56 -4.76 -3.74
C ARG A 62 4.97 -6.09 -3.16
N VAL A 63 4.49 -7.20 -3.71
CA VAL A 63 4.97 -8.53 -3.33
C VAL A 63 6.48 -8.67 -3.60
N ARG A 64 6.95 -8.23 -4.77
CA ARG A 64 8.39 -8.25 -5.07
C ARG A 64 9.21 -7.42 -4.08
N SER A 65 8.76 -6.20 -3.77
CA SER A 65 9.42 -5.34 -2.78
C SER A 65 9.36 -5.96 -1.38
N GLY A 66 8.20 -6.46 -0.99
CA GLY A 66 7.97 -7.10 0.31
C GLY A 66 8.86 -8.33 0.52
N SER A 67 9.01 -9.18 -0.49
CA SER A 67 9.94 -10.32 -0.43
C SER A 67 11.38 -9.85 -0.21
N ALA A 68 11.80 -8.76 -0.86
CA ALA A 68 13.12 -8.17 -0.63
C ALA A 68 13.26 -7.56 0.79
N ASN A 69 12.15 -7.17 1.41
CA ASN A 69 12.05 -6.68 2.79
C ASN A 69 11.70 -7.78 3.81
N GLY A 70 11.83 -9.05 3.42
CA GLY A 70 11.71 -10.20 4.33
C GLY A 70 10.28 -10.71 4.54
N ILE A 71 9.29 -10.30 3.75
CA ILE A 71 7.95 -10.91 3.78
C ILE A 71 8.05 -12.30 3.16
N GLN A 72 7.63 -13.31 3.91
CA GLN A 72 7.71 -14.72 3.52
C GLN A 72 6.47 -15.16 2.72
N PRO A 73 6.56 -16.23 1.91
CA PRO A 73 5.42 -16.75 1.15
C PRO A 73 4.20 -17.08 2.02
N GLU A 74 4.42 -17.66 3.20
CA GLU A 74 3.35 -18.04 4.15
C GLU A 74 2.61 -16.82 4.69
N GLU A 75 3.30 -15.69 4.84
CA GLU A 75 2.71 -14.40 5.24
C GLU A 75 1.86 -13.80 4.10
N LEU A 76 2.27 -13.97 2.85
CA LEU A 76 1.46 -13.57 1.70
C LEU A 76 0.18 -14.41 1.61
N ASP A 77 0.26 -15.72 1.88
CA ASP A 77 -0.90 -16.59 1.96
C ASP A 77 -1.84 -16.19 3.11
N ALA A 78 -1.28 -15.79 4.26
CA ALA A 78 -2.06 -15.27 5.38
C ALA A 78 -2.78 -13.95 5.01
N LEU A 79 -2.08 -13.01 4.38
CA LEU A 79 -2.69 -11.75 3.90
C LEU A 79 -3.83 -12.01 2.91
N ALA A 80 -3.63 -12.90 1.94
CA ALA A 80 -4.66 -13.28 0.97
C ALA A 80 -5.90 -13.87 1.64
N ALA A 81 -5.69 -14.67 2.68
CA ALA A 81 -6.78 -15.28 3.47
C ALA A 81 -7.40 -14.32 4.51
N GLY A 82 -6.91 -13.09 4.64
CA GLY A 82 -7.34 -12.12 5.66
C GLY A 82 -6.96 -12.51 7.09
N ARG A 83 -5.97 -13.40 7.27
CA ARG A 83 -5.46 -13.84 8.56
C ARG A 83 -4.32 -12.95 9.03
N LEU A 84 -4.21 -12.75 10.35
CA LEU A 84 -3.19 -11.92 10.98
C LEU A 84 -2.27 -12.72 11.91
N ASP A 85 -2.48 -14.01 12.05
CA ASP A 85 -1.59 -14.94 12.73
C ASP A 85 -0.23 -14.97 11.99
N GLY A 86 0.85 -14.91 12.73
CA GLY A 86 2.22 -14.84 12.16
C GLY A 86 2.79 -13.43 12.05
N PHE A 87 1.97 -12.38 12.18
CA PHE A 87 2.43 -10.99 12.21
C PHE A 87 2.60 -10.48 13.64
N ASN A 88 3.59 -9.62 13.88
CA ASN A 88 3.75 -8.96 15.18
C ASN A 88 2.66 -7.88 15.42
N ALA A 89 2.67 -7.24 16.58
CA ALA A 89 1.62 -6.29 16.96
C ALA A 89 1.55 -5.08 16.02
N GLU A 90 2.68 -4.46 15.70
CA GLU A 90 2.76 -3.30 14.80
C GLU A 90 2.33 -3.67 13.37
N GLU A 91 2.74 -4.83 12.90
CA GLU A 91 2.36 -5.34 11.57
C GLU A 91 0.86 -5.59 11.47
N ARG A 92 0.26 -6.20 12.49
CA ARG A 92 -1.20 -6.38 12.54
C ARG A 92 -1.95 -5.05 12.53
N LEU A 93 -1.46 -4.05 13.28
CA LEU A 93 -2.03 -2.70 13.27
C LEU A 93 -1.94 -2.05 11.91
N ALA A 94 -0.76 -2.08 11.27
CA ALA A 94 -0.57 -1.50 9.94
C ALA A 94 -1.46 -2.16 8.88
N ILE A 95 -1.62 -3.50 8.93
CA ILE A 95 -2.50 -4.24 8.02
C ILE A 95 -3.97 -3.86 8.26
N ARG A 96 -4.43 -3.83 9.52
CA ARG A 96 -5.79 -3.40 9.87
C ARG A 96 -6.05 -1.97 9.40
N TYR A 97 -5.13 -1.07 9.71
CA TYR A 97 -5.22 0.34 9.31
C TYR A 97 -5.28 0.51 7.80
N ALA A 98 -4.41 -0.17 7.05
CA ALA A 98 -4.41 -0.12 5.60
C ALA A 98 -5.73 -0.63 5.00
N ARG A 99 -6.29 -1.70 5.57
CA ARG A 99 -7.57 -2.26 5.16
C ARG A 99 -8.73 -1.32 5.45
N ASP A 100 -8.80 -0.81 6.67
CA ASP A 100 -9.89 0.06 7.11
C ASP A 100 -9.89 1.37 6.35
N LEU A 101 -8.74 2.04 6.23
CA LEU A 101 -8.61 3.28 5.46
C LEU A 101 -8.95 3.08 3.96
N THR A 102 -8.78 1.87 3.44
CA THR A 102 -9.09 1.56 2.03
C THR A 102 -10.56 1.24 1.80
N LEU A 103 -11.19 0.50 2.71
CA LEU A 103 -12.52 -0.08 2.54
C LEU A 103 -13.63 0.68 3.28
N ALA A 104 -13.28 1.41 4.35
CA ALA A 104 -14.29 2.10 5.14
C ALA A 104 -14.90 3.27 4.36
N PRO A 105 -16.22 3.28 4.13
CA PRO A 105 -16.90 4.50 3.71
C PRO A 105 -16.86 5.51 4.87
N PRO A 106 -16.96 6.82 4.60
CA PRO A 106 -17.14 7.83 5.63
C PRO A 106 -18.34 7.43 6.52
N ARG A 107 -18.09 7.16 7.79
CA ARG A 107 -19.12 6.63 8.71
C ARG A 107 -20.19 7.66 9.04
N THR A 108 -19.86 8.94 8.89
CA THR A 108 -20.80 10.06 9.12
C THR A 108 -20.70 11.02 7.95
N PRO A 109 -21.79 11.24 7.20
CA PRO A 109 -21.79 12.25 6.16
C PRO A 109 -21.62 13.63 6.82
N PHE A 110 -20.57 14.35 6.43
CA PHE A 110 -20.33 15.74 6.77
C PHE A 110 -20.25 16.10 8.28
N ALA A 111 -19.98 15.13 9.14
CA ALA A 111 -19.65 15.46 10.54
C ALA A 111 -18.30 16.19 10.59
N ASP A 112 -18.22 17.23 11.38
CA ASP A 112 -17.00 17.97 11.62
C ASP A 112 -15.90 16.98 12.07
N ASN A 113 -14.81 16.89 11.32
CA ASN A 113 -13.69 15.99 11.57
C ASN A 113 -14.03 14.48 11.62
N ALA A 114 -15.00 14.02 10.85
CA ALA A 114 -15.31 12.60 10.76
C ALA A 114 -14.07 11.83 10.27
N GLN A 115 -13.56 10.98 11.14
CA GLN A 115 -12.44 10.11 10.83
C GLN A 115 -12.90 8.95 9.95
N ALA A 116 -12.14 8.65 8.90
CA ALA A 116 -12.44 7.54 7.99
C ALA A 116 -12.15 6.17 8.62
N VAL A 117 -11.50 6.14 9.78
CA VAL A 117 -11.02 4.94 10.48
C VAL A 117 -11.65 4.90 11.86
N ASP A 118 -11.82 3.71 12.41
CA ASP A 118 -12.34 3.47 13.74
C ASP A 118 -11.53 4.24 14.80
N PRO A 119 -12.16 5.02 15.69
CA PRO A 119 -11.46 5.75 16.74
C PRO A 119 -10.60 4.86 17.65
N ASP A 120 -11.05 3.64 17.95
CA ASP A 120 -10.27 2.71 18.78
C ASP A 120 -9.01 2.27 18.06
N LEU A 121 -9.08 2.00 16.74
CA LEU A 121 -7.91 1.68 15.94
C LEU A 121 -6.92 2.86 15.86
N LEU A 122 -7.43 4.10 15.79
CA LEU A 122 -6.57 5.29 15.83
C LEU A 122 -5.88 5.46 17.18
N ALA A 123 -6.55 5.14 18.28
CA ALA A 123 -5.94 5.13 19.61
C ALA A 123 -4.84 4.05 19.70
N GLU A 124 -5.11 2.81 19.25
CA GLU A 124 -4.10 1.75 19.18
C GLU A 124 -2.88 2.18 18.34
N LEU A 125 -3.10 2.89 17.22
CA LEU A 125 -2.00 3.40 16.38
C LEU A 125 -1.17 4.46 17.11
N ALA A 126 -1.82 5.39 17.83
CA ALA A 126 -1.14 6.43 18.60
C ALA A 126 -0.34 5.87 19.78
N ASP A 127 -0.75 4.72 20.34
CA ASP A 127 0.00 4.03 21.38
C ASP A 127 1.22 3.25 20.84
N ALA A 128 1.16 2.80 19.58
CA ALA A 128 2.19 1.95 18.97
C ALA A 128 3.21 2.73 18.13
N PHE A 129 2.82 3.87 17.56
CA PHE A 129 3.62 4.66 16.62
C PHE A 129 3.68 6.12 17.04
N ASP A 130 4.81 6.78 16.79
CA ASP A 130 4.93 8.23 16.94
C ASP A 130 4.25 8.99 15.79
N GLU A 131 4.04 10.31 15.96
CA GLU A 131 3.38 11.15 14.94
C GLU A 131 4.06 11.09 13.55
N PRO A 132 5.39 11.17 13.42
CA PRO A 132 6.08 10.99 12.14
C PRO A 132 5.77 9.64 11.47
N GLN A 133 5.76 8.55 12.24
CA GLN A 133 5.44 7.21 11.73
C GLN A 133 4.00 7.11 11.26
N ILE A 134 3.04 7.67 12.02
CA ILE A 134 1.62 7.70 11.64
C ILE A 134 1.44 8.48 10.33
N VAL A 135 2.08 9.65 10.21
CA VAL A 135 2.03 10.46 8.99
C VAL A 135 2.61 9.70 7.80
N GLU A 136 3.77 9.07 7.96
CA GLU A 136 4.44 8.32 6.89
C GLU A 136 3.62 7.10 6.45
N LEU A 137 3.10 6.33 7.41
CA LEU A 137 2.27 5.16 7.13
C LEU A 137 0.95 5.57 6.45
N THR A 138 0.29 6.63 6.93
CA THR A 138 -0.93 7.18 6.33
C THR A 138 -0.68 7.66 4.90
N ALA A 139 0.39 8.42 4.68
CA ALA A 139 0.80 8.88 3.35
C ALA A 139 1.07 7.71 2.40
N SER A 140 1.71 6.64 2.89
CA SER A 140 1.94 5.41 2.12
C SER A 140 0.63 4.74 1.70
N ILE A 141 -0.29 4.52 2.64
CA ILE A 141 -1.60 3.92 2.36
C ILE A 141 -2.40 4.79 1.38
N ALA A 142 -2.43 6.11 1.56
CA ALA A 142 -3.12 7.04 0.68
C ALA A 142 -2.54 7.02 -0.74
N LEU A 143 -1.21 7.02 -0.87
CA LEU A 143 -0.52 6.89 -2.15
C LEU A 143 -0.91 5.61 -2.88
N TRP A 144 -0.89 4.45 -2.19
CA TRP A 144 -1.27 3.18 -2.81
C TRP A 144 -2.75 3.12 -3.13
N ASN A 145 -3.63 3.77 -2.37
CA ASN A 145 -5.02 3.94 -2.73
C ASN A 145 -5.20 4.73 -4.03
N ALA A 146 -4.46 5.81 -4.23
CA ALA A 146 -4.45 6.56 -5.48
C ALA A 146 -3.90 5.72 -6.64
N LEU A 147 -2.74 5.09 -6.46
CA LEU A 147 -2.06 4.33 -7.51
C LEU A 147 -2.85 3.09 -7.94
N THR A 148 -3.42 2.33 -7.02
CA THR A 148 -4.20 1.14 -7.38
C THR A 148 -5.40 1.49 -8.25
N ARG A 149 -6.07 2.60 -7.98
CA ARG A 149 -7.18 3.10 -8.80
C ARG A 149 -6.69 3.57 -10.17
N PHE A 150 -5.61 4.35 -10.19
CA PHE A 150 -4.99 4.80 -11.44
C PHE A 150 -4.58 3.62 -12.33
N HIS A 151 -3.86 2.63 -11.79
CA HIS A 151 -3.41 1.46 -12.54
C HIS A 151 -4.57 0.67 -13.15
N ARG A 152 -5.66 0.50 -12.41
CA ARG A 152 -6.85 -0.21 -12.88
C ARG A 152 -7.58 0.55 -13.97
N VAL A 153 -7.77 1.85 -13.82
CA VAL A 153 -8.41 2.70 -14.84
C VAL A 153 -7.59 2.72 -16.12
N MET A 154 -6.26 2.80 -15.99
CA MET A 154 -5.36 2.82 -17.16
C MET A 154 -5.14 1.44 -17.79
N GLY A 155 -5.62 0.35 -17.17
CA GLY A 155 -5.49 -1.01 -17.69
C GLY A 155 -4.04 -1.43 -17.88
N LEU A 156 -3.14 -1.05 -16.95
CA LEU A 156 -1.70 -1.25 -17.15
C LEU A 156 -1.34 -2.73 -17.17
N PRO A 157 -0.64 -3.20 -18.22
CA PRO A 157 -0.08 -4.55 -18.24
C PRO A 157 1.04 -4.69 -17.21
N LEU A 158 1.25 -5.91 -16.71
CA LEU A 158 2.31 -6.18 -15.75
C LEU A 158 3.69 -5.92 -16.38
N ASP A 159 4.60 -5.34 -15.61
CA ASP A 159 6.03 -5.22 -15.90
C ASP A 159 6.90 -5.93 -14.84
N MET A 160 6.23 -6.61 -13.90
CA MET A 160 6.82 -7.51 -12.91
C MET A 160 6.16 -8.89 -13.03
N PRO A 161 6.78 -9.97 -12.51
CA PRO A 161 6.14 -11.28 -12.41
C PRO A 161 4.75 -11.18 -11.77
N ALA A 162 3.83 -12.02 -12.18
CA ALA A 162 2.51 -12.11 -11.55
C ALA A 162 2.64 -12.34 -10.03
N PRO A 163 1.68 -11.85 -9.23
CA PRO A 163 1.65 -12.17 -7.81
C PRO A 163 1.58 -13.69 -7.58
N PRO A 164 2.00 -14.19 -6.39
CA PRO A 164 1.81 -15.58 -6.01
C PRO A 164 0.35 -16.02 -6.15
N PRO A 165 0.08 -17.32 -6.40
CA PRO A 165 -1.27 -17.81 -6.66
C PRO A 165 -2.31 -17.42 -5.60
N ALA A 166 -1.96 -17.45 -4.32
CA ALA A 166 -2.87 -17.06 -3.24
C ALA A 166 -3.29 -15.58 -3.32
N ILE A 167 -2.34 -14.69 -3.59
CA ILE A 167 -2.63 -13.26 -3.80
C ILE A 167 -3.42 -13.07 -5.10
N ASP A 168 -2.99 -13.70 -6.20
CA ASP A 168 -3.63 -13.54 -7.52
C ASP A 168 -5.09 -14.01 -7.52
N ALA A 169 -5.41 -15.02 -6.72
CA ALA A 169 -6.76 -15.58 -6.59
C ALA A 169 -7.78 -14.64 -5.91
N VAL A 170 -7.31 -13.63 -5.15
CA VAL A 170 -8.18 -12.67 -4.44
C VAL A 170 -8.23 -11.29 -5.09
N LEU A 171 -7.52 -11.11 -6.21
CA LEU A 171 -7.48 -9.88 -7.00
C LEU A 171 -8.51 -9.93 -8.14
#